data_fe438cd417bfb9b36999d737caf25154
#
_entry.id   fe438cd417bfb9b36999d737caf25154
#
_cell.length_a   1.000
_cell.length_b   1.000
_cell.length_c   1.000
_cell.angle_alpha   90.00
_cell.angle_beta   90.00
_cell.angle_gamma   90.00
#
_symmetry.space_group_name_H-M   'P 1'
#
loop_
_entity.id
_entity.type
_entity.pdbx_description
1 polymer ?
#
loop_
_entity_poly.entity_id
_entity_poly.type
_entity_poly.pdbx_seq_one_letter_code
_entity_poly.pdbx_strand_id
1 'polypeptide(L)'
;MQNPVVVIGGLEKSYMQKLALYLNTRIGKDGYVELLEGSDRQMDLLGSSGKQMDLLESSGRQIDSVREDMRLQNVRHQREKHWELAVGSEAFVVALQEAGQAEQILILTDTEEEDETHISQYQARSVLFQKIIARYQSIASVGMQMAAVKKQHWIVCTGGNRGSLMAVSALCAWILARRQRVLYVEFSENSGLVSVFQLEYGTADMSDLFLQLRKNMGTSLELFTGQLDGMDYIRPPENAMILYEIREEDLQAFLRQLSAEGRYDAVVFSVGSMICGCQLIFSQAERILQISGGDLCSRCAAGEEVAFLKKCCSEEKVTKLVVSGFSGDLPGVHLLHEWSESEMGQRLRQILNAE
;
A
#
# COMPACT_ATOMS: atom_id res chain seq x y z
N MET A 1 1.59 -23.74 2.47
CA MET A 1 2.73 -23.08 3.14
C MET A 1 3.03 -21.86 2.31
N GLN A 2 3.15 -20.67 2.91
CA GLN A 2 3.59 -19.47 2.20
C GLN A 2 5.06 -19.62 1.84
N ASN A 3 5.45 -19.27 0.62
CA ASN A 3 6.85 -19.29 0.21
C ASN A 3 7.58 -18.04 0.73
N PRO A 4 8.84 -18.13 1.14
CA PRO A 4 9.63 -16.96 1.48
C PRO A 4 9.86 -16.13 0.21
N VAL A 5 9.50 -14.84 0.26
CA VAL A 5 9.63 -13.94 -0.90
C VAL A 5 10.85 -13.05 -0.83
N VAL A 6 11.30 -12.73 0.38
CA VAL A 6 12.51 -11.93 0.62
C VAL A 6 13.47 -12.69 1.51
N VAL A 7 14.74 -12.71 1.16
CA VAL A 7 15.82 -13.26 1.99
C VAL A 7 16.77 -12.16 2.43
N ILE A 8 17.19 -12.19 3.70
CA ILE A 8 18.15 -11.24 4.26
C ILE A 8 19.36 -12.02 4.82
N GLY A 9 20.57 -11.59 4.50
CA GLY A 9 21.76 -12.22 4.99
C GLY A 9 23.04 -11.40 4.84
N GLY A 10 24.14 -11.97 5.31
CA GLY A 10 25.47 -11.35 5.17
C GLY A 10 25.70 -10.08 6.00
N LEU A 11 24.85 -9.78 6.99
CA LEU A 11 24.93 -8.60 7.85
C LEU A 11 25.01 -9.05 9.33
N GLU A 12 25.22 -8.09 10.23
CA GLU A 12 25.19 -8.36 11.66
C GLU A 12 23.84 -8.97 12.09
N LYS A 13 23.89 -10.06 12.87
CA LYS A 13 22.69 -10.83 13.28
C LYS A 13 21.61 -9.98 13.93
N SER A 14 21.98 -9.07 14.83
CA SER A 14 21.02 -8.22 15.54
C SER A 14 20.34 -7.23 14.59
N TYR A 15 21.06 -6.77 13.58
CA TYR A 15 20.54 -5.88 12.54
C TYR A 15 19.57 -6.63 11.62
N MET A 16 19.95 -7.82 11.14
CA MET A 16 19.11 -8.66 10.30
C MET A 16 17.79 -9.03 10.97
N GLN A 17 17.83 -9.41 12.25
CA GLN A 17 16.62 -9.75 13.01
C GLN A 17 15.66 -8.58 13.14
N LYS A 18 16.18 -7.37 13.41
CA LYS A 18 15.35 -6.15 13.50
C LYS A 18 14.77 -5.76 12.15
N LEU A 19 15.53 -5.91 11.08
CA LEU A 19 15.11 -5.62 9.72
C LEU A 19 14.02 -6.61 9.27
N ALA A 20 14.24 -7.91 9.49
CA ALA A 20 13.25 -8.93 9.14
C ALA A 20 11.95 -8.81 9.93
N LEU A 21 12.02 -8.53 11.23
CA LEU A 21 10.83 -8.30 12.05
C LEU A 21 10.01 -7.13 11.50
N TYR A 22 10.67 -6.04 11.13
CA TYR A 22 10.02 -4.86 10.59
C TYR A 22 9.41 -5.12 9.20
N LEU A 23 10.12 -5.85 8.32
CA LEU A 23 9.61 -6.24 7.01
C LEU A 23 8.43 -7.21 7.10
N ASN A 24 8.49 -8.21 7.98
CA ASN A 24 7.41 -9.18 8.16
C ASN A 24 6.10 -8.53 8.63
N THR A 25 6.15 -7.44 9.40
CA THR A 25 4.94 -6.71 9.79
C THR A 25 4.26 -6.02 8.60
N ARG A 26 4.94 -5.90 7.47
CA ARG A 26 4.50 -5.09 6.31
C ARG A 26 4.30 -5.90 5.02
N ILE A 27 5.01 -7.01 4.82
CA ILE A 27 4.83 -7.89 3.64
C ILE A 27 3.45 -8.57 3.67
N GLY A 28 2.81 -8.63 4.85
CA GLY A 28 1.42 -9.09 4.95
C GLY A 28 1.27 -10.61 4.82
N LYS A 29 0.09 -11.04 4.30
CA LYS A 29 -0.28 -12.46 4.21
C LYS A 29 0.32 -13.20 3.00
N ASP A 30 0.91 -12.45 2.07
CA ASP A 30 1.33 -12.98 0.76
C ASP A 30 2.74 -13.57 0.75
N GLY A 31 3.51 -13.39 1.84
CA GLY A 31 4.85 -13.93 1.96
C GLY A 31 5.47 -13.70 3.33
N TYR A 32 6.72 -14.12 3.49
CA TYR A 32 7.51 -13.82 4.69
C TYR A 32 8.97 -13.58 4.34
N VAL A 33 9.69 -12.94 5.27
CA VAL A 33 11.13 -12.68 5.16
C VAL A 33 11.87 -13.81 5.83
N GLU A 34 12.78 -14.43 5.11
CA GLU A 34 13.67 -15.46 5.63
C GLU A 34 15.03 -14.85 5.99
N LEU A 35 15.57 -15.26 7.12
CA LEU A 35 16.93 -14.91 7.53
C LEU A 35 17.87 -16.07 7.23
N LEU A 36 18.93 -15.80 6.47
CA LEU A 36 20.04 -16.75 6.32
C LEU A 36 21.23 -16.29 7.16
N GLU A 37 21.43 -16.96 8.29
CA GLU A 37 22.60 -16.80 9.12
C GLU A 37 23.72 -17.66 8.51
N GLY A 38 24.57 -17.07 7.65
CA GLY A 38 25.75 -17.73 7.10
C GLY A 38 27.02 -17.30 7.80
N SER A 39 27.85 -18.25 8.25
CA SER A 39 29.29 -17.98 8.43
C SER A 39 29.93 -17.99 7.05
N ASP A 40 31.00 -17.20 6.83
CA ASP A 40 31.75 -17.13 5.56
C ASP A 40 32.08 -18.51 4.96
N ARG A 41 32.21 -19.53 5.78
CA ARG A 41 32.43 -20.94 5.35
C ARG A 41 31.20 -21.62 4.72
N GLN A 42 29.98 -21.16 4.96
CA GLN A 42 28.77 -21.69 4.30
C GLN A 42 28.54 -21.07 2.94
N MET A 43 29.05 -19.87 2.71
CA MET A 43 28.97 -19.17 1.42
C MET A 43 29.88 -19.82 0.37
N ASP A 44 31.10 -20.26 0.78
CA ASP A 44 32.02 -21.01 -0.11
C ASP A 44 31.41 -22.32 -0.63
N LEU A 45 30.47 -22.94 0.12
CA LEU A 45 29.77 -24.14 -0.28
C LEU A 45 28.63 -23.93 -1.28
N LEU A 46 28.07 -22.73 -1.33
CA LEU A 46 27.04 -22.34 -2.32
C LEU A 46 27.67 -21.98 -3.67
N GLY A 47 28.87 -21.37 -3.66
CA GLY A 47 29.60 -20.96 -4.88
C GLY A 47 30.44 -22.06 -5.56
N SER A 48 30.81 -23.14 -4.86
CA SER A 48 31.67 -24.19 -5.40
C SER A 48 30.91 -25.37 -5.99
N SER A 49 30.13 -25.10 -7.01
CA SER A 49 29.44 -26.11 -7.80
C SER A 49 30.35 -26.61 -8.94
N GLY A 50 30.99 -27.77 -8.77
CA GLY A 50 31.38 -28.57 -9.91
C GLY A 50 32.76 -29.29 -9.93
N LYS A 51 33.67 -29.11 -8.96
CA LYS A 51 35.00 -29.73 -9.08
C LYS A 51 35.64 -30.38 -7.84
N GLN A 52 34.93 -30.54 -6.73
CA GLN A 52 35.54 -31.08 -5.49
C GLN A 52 34.76 -32.22 -4.83
N MET A 53 34.00 -33.01 -5.57
CA MET A 53 33.28 -34.16 -5.00
C MET A 53 34.07 -35.49 -5.01
N ASP A 54 35.28 -35.53 -5.58
CA ASP A 54 36.04 -36.80 -5.74
C ASP A 54 37.16 -37.03 -4.71
N LEU A 55 37.29 -36.19 -3.66
CA LEU A 55 38.46 -36.29 -2.75
C LEU A 55 38.14 -36.56 -1.27
N LEU A 56 36.90 -36.86 -0.88
CA LEU A 56 36.50 -37.04 0.54
C LEU A 56 36.02 -38.47 0.90
N GLU A 57 36.28 -39.49 0.07
CA GLU A 57 35.88 -40.87 0.35
C GLU A 57 36.87 -41.70 1.18
N SER A 58 37.86 -41.10 1.81
CA SER A 58 38.81 -41.87 2.64
C SER A 58 39.19 -41.20 3.94
N SER A 59 38.36 -41.29 4.94
CA SER A 59 38.78 -41.43 6.37
C SER A 59 37.57 -41.56 7.30
N GLY A 60 37.42 -42.72 7.88
CA GLY A 60 36.36 -43.07 8.80
C GLY A 60 36.44 -42.37 10.16
N ARG A 61 35.30 -41.80 10.59
CA ARG A 61 34.90 -41.63 12.00
C ARG A 61 33.38 -41.52 12.08
N GLN A 62 32.77 -42.44 12.77
CA GLN A 62 31.33 -42.74 12.80
C GLN A 62 30.49 -41.86 13.73
N ILE A 63 30.99 -40.77 14.29
CA ILE A 63 30.25 -39.89 15.23
C ILE A 63 29.94 -38.52 14.64
N ASP A 64 30.61 -38.10 13.59
CA ASP A 64 30.33 -36.84 12.90
C ASP A 64 29.28 -36.94 11.77
N SER A 65 28.95 -38.14 11.33
CA SER A 65 28.07 -38.38 10.17
C SER A 65 26.65 -37.89 10.37
N VAL A 66 26.05 -37.96 11.56
CA VAL A 66 24.68 -37.51 11.80
C VAL A 66 24.58 -35.98 11.86
N ARG A 67 25.64 -35.31 12.32
CA ARG A 67 25.69 -33.82 12.26
C ARG A 67 26.01 -33.30 10.86
N GLU A 68 26.82 -34.04 10.11
CA GLU A 68 27.15 -33.73 8.73
C GLU A 68 25.96 -34.01 7.79
N ASP A 69 25.23 -35.11 8.01
CA ASP A 69 24.00 -35.44 7.27
C ASP A 69 22.87 -34.40 7.51
N MET A 70 22.71 -33.93 8.76
CA MET A 70 21.78 -32.84 9.03
C MET A 70 22.22 -31.49 8.43
N ARG A 71 23.53 -31.23 8.37
CA ARG A 71 24.08 -30.05 7.68
C ARG A 71 23.91 -30.15 6.17
N LEU A 72 24.17 -31.31 5.58
CA LEU A 72 24.00 -31.57 4.14
C LEU A 72 22.54 -31.61 3.74
N GLN A 73 21.62 -32.08 4.58
CA GLN A 73 20.18 -31.98 4.34
C GLN A 73 19.69 -30.53 4.40
N ASN A 74 20.15 -29.70 5.33
CA ASN A 74 19.84 -28.30 5.38
C ASN A 74 20.38 -27.53 4.14
N VAL A 75 21.60 -27.83 3.69
CA VAL A 75 22.19 -27.25 2.47
C VAL A 75 21.44 -27.71 1.22
N ARG A 76 21.03 -28.99 1.15
CA ARG A 76 20.22 -29.51 0.03
C ARG A 76 18.81 -28.89 0.02
N HIS A 77 18.17 -28.70 1.17
CA HIS A 77 16.86 -28.03 1.26
C HIS A 77 16.93 -26.55 0.89
N GLN A 78 18.07 -25.89 1.12
CA GLN A 78 18.29 -24.50 0.69
C GLN A 78 18.56 -24.39 -0.81
N ARG A 79 19.10 -25.40 -1.48
CA ARG A 79 19.36 -25.39 -2.94
C ARG A 79 18.10 -25.43 -3.80
N GLU A 80 16.98 -25.82 -3.26
CA GLU A 80 15.68 -25.85 -3.98
C GLU A 80 14.83 -24.60 -3.74
N LYS A 81 15.29 -23.68 -2.87
CA LYS A 81 14.57 -22.43 -2.58
C LYS A 81 14.93 -21.37 -3.59
N HIS A 82 13.91 -20.63 -4.00
CA HIS A 82 14.03 -19.48 -4.87
C HIS A 82 13.35 -18.28 -4.19
N TRP A 83 14.00 -17.12 -4.21
CA TRP A 83 13.50 -15.90 -3.62
C TRP A 83 13.31 -14.82 -4.69
N GLU A 84 12.31 -14.00 -4.53
CA GLU A 84 12.06 -12.89 -5.44
C GLU A 84 13.08 -11.77 -5.23
N LEU A 85 13.49 -11.52 -3.98
CA LEU A 85 14.45 -10.49 -3.61
C LEU A 85 15.44 -10.97 -2.55
N ALA A 86 16.75 -10.80 -2.81
CA ALA A 86 17.80 -10.96 -1.83
C ALA A 86 18.34 -9.61 -1.37
N VAL A 87 18.42 -9.40 -0.06
CA VAL A 87 18.86 -8.14 0.58
C VAL A 87 20.03 -8.45 1.53
N GLY A 88 21.15 -7.76 1.38
CA GLY A 88 22.27 -8.01 2.29
C GLY A 88 23.61 -7.44 1.84
N SER A 89 24.70 -7.99 2.37
CA SER A 89 26.04 -7.65 1.90
C SER A 89 26.25 -8.08 0.45
N GLU A 90 27.15 -7.41 -0.25
CA GLU A 90 27.49 -7.71 -1.64
C GLU A 90 27.84 -9.20 -1.85
N ALA A 91 28.75 -9.74 -1.02
CA ALA A 91 29.15 -11.14 -1.12
C ALA A 91 27.96 -12.10 -0.96
N PHE A 92 27.02 -11.82 -0.07
CA PHE A 92 25.83 -12.65 0.15
C PHE A 92 24.87 -12.64 -1.04
N VAL A 93 24.50 -11.45 -1.51
CA VAL A 93 23.48 -11.35 -2.57
C VAL A 93 24.00 -11.80 -3.93
N VAL A 94 25.29 -11.52 -4.24
CA VAL A 94 25.95 -12.01 -5.46
C VAL A 94 26.02 -13.53 -5.48
N ALA A 95 26.38 -14.17 -4.37
CA ALA A 95 26.41 -15.63 -4.27
C ALA A 95 25.03 -16.26 -4.53
N LEU A 96 23.94 -15.67 -4.05
CA LEU A 96 22.58 -16.14 -4.31
C LEU A 96 22.15 -15.93 -5.75
N GLN A 97 22.56 -14.82 -6.36
CA GLN A 97 22.27 -14.53 -7.76
C GLN A 97 23.02 -15.48 -8.69
N GLU A 98 24.32 -15.72 -8.45
CA GLU A 98 25.12 -16.68 -9.22
C GLU A 98 24.61 -18.13 -9.07
N ALA A 99 24.06 -18.47 -7.92
CA ALA A 99 23.40 -19.76 -7.68
C ALA A 99 22.00 -19.87 -8.34
N GLY A 100 21.50 -18.80 -8.94
CA GLY A 100 20.15 -18.75 -9.54
C GLY A 100 19.02 -18.84 -8.51
N GLN A 101 19.28 -18.48 -7.26
CA GLN A 101 18.33 -18.57 -6.14
C GLN A 101 17.61 -17.25 -5.84
N ALA A 102 18.05 -16.14 -6.42
CA ALA A 102 17.38 -14.85 -6.29
C ALA A 102 17.15 -14.21 -7.66
N GLU A 103 15.95 -13.72 -7.90
CA GLU A 103 15.62 -13.01 -9.15
C GLU A 103 16.23 -11.62 -9.17
N GLN A 104 16.16 -10.94 -8.03
CA GLN A 104 16.71 -9.60 -7.87
C GLN A 104 17.51 -9.48 -6.58
N ILE A 105 18.42 -8.53 -6.60
CA ILE A 105 19.33 -8.26 -5.47
C ILE A 105 19.22 -6.81 -5.03
N LEU A 106 19.49 -6.59 -3.74
CA LEU A 106 19.64 -5.28 -3.14
C LEU A 106 20.81 -5.32 -2.15
N ILE A 107 21.86 -4.59 -2.48
CA ILE A 107 23.12 -4.56 -1.72
C ILE A 107 23.04 -3.44 -0.69
N LEU A 108 23.27 -3.79 0.57
CA LEU A 108 23.40 -2.81 1.65
C LEU A 108 24.86 -2.45 1.81
N THR A 109 25.20 -1.20 1.52
CA THR A 109 26.59 -0.69 1.51
C THR A 109 26.87 0.23 2.69
N ASP A 110 28.16 0.41 3.00
CA ASP A 110 28.66 1.39 3.97
C ASP A 110 28.90 2.77 3.35
N THR A 111 28.72 2.91 2.04
CA THR A 111 28.95 4.16 1.30
C THR A 111 27.67 4.96 1.15
N GLU A 112 27.80 6.26 0.91
CA GLU A 112 26.67 7.15 0.62
C GLU A 112 26.28 7.13 -0.88
N GLU A 113 27.09 6.49 -1.73
CA GLU A 113 26.77 6.35 -3.15
C GLU A 113 25.68 5.29 -3.32
N GLU A 114 24.56 5.69 -3.91
CA GLU A 114 23.38 4.86 -4.12
C GLU A 114 23.07 4.76 -5.61
N ASP A 115 22.68 3.58 -6.01
CA ASP A 115 22.14 3.30 -7.33
C ASP A 115 20.89 2.40 -7.24
N GLU A 116 20.45 1.83 -8.36
CA GLU A 116 19.27 0.95 -8.39
C GLU A 116 19.45 -0.34 -7.57
N THR A 117 20.68 -0.75 -7.31
CA THR A 117 21.02 -2.01 -6.63
C THR A 117 21.73 -1.80 -5.29
N HIS A 118 22.30 -0.63 -5.05
CA HIS A 118 23.08 -0.30 -3.85
C HIS A 118 22.37 0.74 -3.01
N ILE A 119 22.17 0.44 -1.73
CA ILE A 119 21.56 1.33 -0.75
C ILE A 119 22.44 1.44 0.49
N SER A 120 22.64 2.65 0.99
CA SER A 120 23.37 2.85 2.24
C SER A 120 22.62 2.26 3.43
N GLN A 121 23.28 1.42 4.24
CA GLN A 121 22.69 0.82 5.44
C GLN A 121 22.51 1.80 6.61
N TYR A 122 23.18 2.96 6.56
CA TYR A 122 23.17 3.98 7.64
C TYR A 122 22.05 5.00 7.50
N GLN A 123 21.07 4.78 6.63
CA GLN A 123 19.92 5.66 6.49
C GLN A 123 18.92 5.48 7.65
N ALA A 124 18.03 6.46 7.81
CA ALA A 124 16.89 6.31 8.69
C ALA A 124 16.11 5.04 8.34
N ARG A 125 15.69 4.26 9.34
CA ARG A 125 14.98 2.98 9.14
C ARG A 125 13.81 3.07 8.18
N SER A 126 13.03 4.14 8.27
CA SER A 126 11.90 4.37 7.38
C SER A 126 12.30 4.49 5.92
N VAL A 127 13.42 5.17 5.64
CA VAL A 127 13.94 5.36 4.28
C VAL A 127 14.48 4.05 3.71
N LEU A 128 15.32 3.35 4.48
CA LEU A 128 15.86 2.04 4.08
C LEU A 128 14.73 1.05 3.78
N PHE A 129 13.76 0.99 4.67
CA PHE A 129 12.59 0.13 4.52
C PHE A 129 11.78 0.47 3.25
N GLN A 130 11.50 1.75 3.01
CA GLN A 130 10.78 2.18 1.81
C GLN A 130 11.48 1.73 0.53
N LYS A 131 12.80 1.83 0.48
CA LYS A 131 13.59 1.40 -0.69
C LYS A 131 13.51 -0.12 -0.89
N ILE A 132 13.59 -0.92 0.18
CA ILE A 132 13.45 -2.38 0.11
C ILE A 132 12.05 -2.77 -0.37
N ILE A 133 11.00 -2.17 0.19
CA ILE A 133 9.61 -2.44 -0.21
C ILE A 133 9.34 -1.97 -1.64
N ALA A 134 9.84 -0.80 -2.04
CA ALA A 134 9.69 -0.32 -3.39
C ALA A 134 10.32 -1.28 -4.41
N ARG A 135 11.51 -1.82 -4.07
CA ARG A 135 12.17 -2.83 -4.92
C ARG A 135 11.38 -4.11 -4.99
N TYR A 136 10.92 -4.63 -3.85
CA TYR A 136 10.06 -5.81 -3.79
C TYR A 136 8.77 -5.63 -4.61
N GLN A 137 8.10 -4.48 -4.50
CA GLN A 137 6.87 -4.19 -5.23
C GLN A 137 7.11 -4.01 -6.73
N SER A 138 8.26 -3.49 -7.16
CA SER A 138 8.62 -3.45 -8.57
C SER A 138 8.69 -4.85 -9.20
N ILE A 139 9.12 -5.85 -8.41
CA ILE A 139 9.15 -7.27 -8.81
C ILE A 139 7.74 -7.82 -8.87
N ALA A 140 6.97 -7.64 -7.80
CA ALA A 140 5.59 -8.11 -7.71
C ALA A 140 4.72 -7.49 -8.83
N SER A 141 4.96 -6.23 -9.21
CA SER A 141 4.25 -5.57 -10.31
C SER A 141 4.61 -6.13 -11.68
N VAL A 142 5.85 -6.58 -11.90
CA VAL A 142 6.25 -7.26 -13.16
C VAL A 142 5.57 -8.63 -13.28
N GLY A 143 5.45 -9.38 -12.19
CA GLY A 143 4.69 -10.64 -12.15
C GLY A 143 3.17 -10.43 -12.32
N MET A 144 2.63 -9.32 -11.82
CA MET A 144 1.21 -8.97 -11.94
C MET A 144 0.84 -8.34 -13.29
N GLN A 145 1.78 -7.83 -14.07
CA GLN A 145 1.48 -7.30 -15.43
C GLN A 145 0.97 -8.35 -16.43
N MET A 146 1.07 -9.64 -16.12
CA MET A 146 0.42 -10.71 -16.89
C MET A 146 -0.99 -11.07 -16.39
N ALA A 147 -1.39 -10.66 -15.20
CA ALA A 147 -2.79 -10.72 -14.76
C ALA A 147 -3.47 -9.44 -15.29
N ALA A 148 -4.54 -9.56 -16.06
CA ALA A 148 -5.31 -8.43 -16.57
C ALA A 148 -5.56 -7.45 -15.41
N VAL A 149 -5.08 -6.21 -15.52
CA VAL A 149 -5.26 -5.17 -14.49
C VAL A 149 -6.76 -5.09 -14.21
N LYS A 150 -7.15 -5.54 -13.01
CA LYS A 150 -8.54 -5.53 -12.60
C LYS A 150 -8.99 -4.08 -12.56
N LYS A 151 -9.98 -3.73 -13.37
CA LYS A 151 -10.49 -2.37 -13.43
C LYS A 151 -11.01 -1.96 -12.05
N GLN A 152 -10.39 -0.96 -11.44
CA GLN A 152 -10.83 -0.40 -10.18
C GLN A 152 -12.11 0.41 -10.39
N HIS A 153 -13.07 0.31 -9.48
CA HIS A 153 -14.29 1.10 -9.47
C HIS A 153 -14.07 2.39 -8.69
N TRP A 154 -14.07 3.53 -9.37
CA TRP A 154 -13.91 4.83 -8.73
C TRP A 154 -15.25 5.49 -8.51
N ILE A 155 -15.55 5.79 -7.26
CA ILE A 155 -16.74 6.49 -6.83
C ILE A 155 -16.30 7.81 -6.21
N VAL A 156 -16.91 8.90 -6.63
CA VAL A 156 -16.60 10.23 -6.13
C VAL A 156 -17.81 10.81 -5.40
N CYS A 157 -17.61 11.29 -4.20
CA CYS A 157 -18.58 12.07 -3.44
C CYS A 157 -18.12 13.52 -3.44
N THR A 158 -19.02 14.46 -3.74
CA THR A 158 -18.71 15.89 -3.79
C THR A 158 -19.92 16.74 -3.40
N GLY A 159 -19.72 18.01 -3.04
CA GLY A 159 -20.78 18.94 -2.66
C GLY A 159 -21.21 18.87 -1.20
N GLY A 160 -22.31 19.58 -0.90
CA GLY A 160 -22.83 19.66 0.45
C GLY A 160 -21.95 20.45 1.43
N ASN A 161 -22.23 20.30 2.72
CA ASN A 161 -21.30 20.74 3.75
C ASN A 161 -20.29 19.62 4.04
N ARG A 162 -19.10 19.99 4.57
CA ARG A 162 -17.99 19.07 4.79
C ARG A 162 -18.36 17.86 5.65
N GLY A 163 -19.16 18.06 6.71
CA GLY A 163 -19.58 16.97 7.59
C GLY A 163 -20.51 15.98 6.90
N SER A 164 -21.51 16.48 6.14
CA SER A 164 -22.40 15.61 5.36
C SER A 164 -21.66 14.88 4.24
N LEU A 165 -20.71 15.54 3.58
CA LEU A 165 -19.88 14.94 2.55
C LEU A 165 -19.04 13.82 3.13
N MET A 166 -18.32 14.09 4.23
CA MET A 166 -17.52 13.09 4.95
C MET A 166 -18.38 11.90 5.37
N ALA A 167 -19.52 12.13 6.00
CA ALA A 167 -20.39 11.07 6.49
C ALA A 167 -20.92 10.18 5.35
N VAL A 168 -21.40 10.78 4.23
CA VAL A 168 -21.87 10.01 3.05
C VAL A 168 -20.73 9.23 2.40
N SER A 169 -19.58 9.86 2.20
CA SER A 169 -18.45 9.22 1.52
C SER A 169 -17.83 8.10 2.35
N ALA A 170 -17.67 8.30 3.67
CA ALA A 170 -17.20 7.27 4.59
C ALA A 170 -18.19 6.09 4.65
N LEU A 171 -19.50 6.39 4.74
CA LEU A 171 -20.54 5.36 4.73
C LEU A 171 -20.56 4.58 3.40
N CYS A 172 -20.38 5.27 2.28
CA CYS A 172 -20.28 4.67 0.95
C CYS A 172 -19.09 3.68 0.89
N ALA A 173 -17.91 4.12 1.33
CA ALA A 173 -16.71 3.27 1.39
C ALA A 173 -16.91 2.08 2.32
N TRP A 174 -17.51 2.29 3.48
CA TRP A 174 -17.76 1.24 4.47
C TRP A 174 -18.76 0.19 3.96
N ILE A 175 -19.85 0.60 3.29
CA ILE A 175 -20.82 -0.34 2.68
C ILE A 175 -20.11 -1.23 1.66
N LEU A 176 -19.28 -0.66 0.80
CA LEU A 176 -18.52 -1.41 -0.20
C LEU A 176 -17.49 -2.34 0.44
N ALA A 177 -16.85 -1.90 1.53
CA ALA A 177 -15.82 -2.68 2.23
C ALA A 177 -16.34 -3.99 2.85
N ARG A 178 -17.67 -4.16 2.98
CA ARG A 178 -18.26 -5.44 3.40
C ARG A 178 -18.07 -6.58 2.38
N ARG A 179 -17.74 -6.25 1.12
CA ARG A 179 -17.71 -7.25 0.02
C ARG A 179 -16.40 -7.20 -0.80
N GLN A 180 -15.65 -6.13 -0.71
CA GLN A 180 -14.47 -5.91 -1.55
C GLN A 180 -13.43 -5.04 -0.83
N ARG A 181 -12.21 -5.02 -1.35
CA ARG A 181 -11.14 -4.17 -0.80
C ARG A 181 -11.36 -2.73 -1.25
N VAL A 182 -11.51 -1.83 -0.29
CA VAL A 182 -11.85 -0.42 -0.54
C VAL A 182 -10.80 0.49 0.05
N LEU A 183 -10.40 1.50 -0.72
CA LEU A 183 -9.65 2.64 -0.24
C LEU A 183 -10.54 3.88 -0.19
N TYR A 184 -10.56 4.54 0.95
CA TYR A 184 -11.16 5.86 1.13
C TYR A 184 -10.09 6.95 1.06
N VAL A 185 -10.31 7.96 0.23
CA VAL A 185 -9.41 9.10 0.04
C VAL A 185 -10.19 10.40 0.20
N GLU A 186 -9.76 11.26 1.12
CA GLU A 186 -10.44 12.50 1.41
C GLU A 186 -9.61 13.73 1.03
N PHE A 187 -10.17 14.55 0.16
CA PHE A 187 -9.66 15.87 -0.21
C PHE A 187 -10.61 16.97 0.32
N SER A 188 -10.62 17.14 1.65
CA SER A 188 -11.44 18.15 2.32
C SER A 188 -10.70 18.73 3.51
N GLU A 189 -10.73 20.05 3.67
CA GLU A 189 -10.21 20.68 4.87
C GLU A 189 -11.17 20.48 6.04
N ASN A 190 -10.63 20.05 7.19
CA ASN A 190 -11.38 20.03 8.45
C ASN A 190 -12.75 19.34 8.34
N SER A 191 -12.81 18.18 7.69
CA SER A 191 -14.05 17.42 7.49
C SER A 191 -14.63 16.84 8.77
N GLY A 192 -13.80 16.68 9.79
CA GLY A 192 -14.14 16.00 11.02
C GLY A 192 -13.82 14.49 11.03
N LEU A 193 -13.34 13.90 9.95
CA LEU A 193 -13.06 12.46 9.82
C LEU A 193 -12.28 11.90 11.02
N VAL A 194 -11.15 12.53 11.36
CA VAL A 194 -10.28 12.10 12.45
C VAL A 194 -11.02 12.12 13.80
N SER A 195 -11.75 13.21 14.09
CA SER A 195 -12.45 13.40 15.36
C SER A 195 -13.69 12.51 15.48
N VAL A 196 -14.46 12.38 14.39
CA VAL A 196 -15.71 11.58 14.38
C VAL A 196 -15.41 10.10 14.56
N PHE A 197 -14.38 9.58 13.89
CA PHE A 197 -14.05 8.16 13.99
C PHE A 197 -12.92 7.86 14.99
N GLN A 198 -12.44 8.87 15.73
CA GLN A 198 -11.36 8.73 16.72
C GLN A 198 -10.10 8.08 16.12
N LEU A 199 -9.72 8.52 14.92
CA LEU A 199 -8.57 7.97 14.22
C LEU A 199 -7.27 8.43 14.85
N GLU A 200 -6.30 7.52 14.95
CA GLU A 200 -4.96 7.87 15.40
C GLU A 200 -4.19 8.61 14.31
N TYR A 201 -3.47 9.66 14.68
CA TYR A 201 -2.49 10.28 13.81
C TYR A 201 -1.32 9.32 13.61
N GLY A 202 -1.11 8.90 12.38
CA GLY A 202 0.00 8.02 12.02
C GLY A 202 1.31 8.78 11.86
N THR A 203 2.40 8.04 11.74
CA THR A 203 3.75 8.59 11.46
C THR A 203 3.90 9.13 10.05
N ALA A 204 2.97 8.82 9.13
CA ALA A 204 2.96 9.27 7.74
C ALA A 204 1.52 9.51 7.29
N ASP A 205 1.28 10.60 6.60
CA ASP A 205 -0.02 11.05 6.13
C ASP A 205 -0.01 11.40 4.62
N MET A 206 -1.07 12.01 4.14
CA MET A 206 -1.19 12.47 2.75
C MET A 206 -0.09 13.46 2.35
N SER A 207 0.42 14.28 3.28
CA SER A 207 1.50 15.23 2.99
C SER A 207 2.77 14.51 2.62
N ASP A 208 3.11 13.48 3.40
CA ASP A 208 4.29 12.65 3.16
C ASP A 208 4.14 11.85 1.86
N LEU A 209 2.94 11.35 1.58
CA LEU A 209 2.65 10.66 0.33
C LEU A 209 2.95 11.54 -0.88
N PHE A 210 2.39 12.75 -0.94
CA PHE A 210 2.63 13.65 -2.07
C PHE A 210 4.07 14.12 -2.15
N LEU A 211 4.74 14.31 -1.02
CA LEU A 211 6.18 14.63 -0.99
C LEU A 211 7.02 13.50 -1.61
N GLN A 212 6.69 12.24 -1.32
CA GLN A 212 7.41 11.09 -1.88
C GLN A 212 7.14 10.90 -3.36
N LEU A 213 5.89 11.08 -3.79
CA LEU A 213 5.53 11.04 -5.21
C LEU A 213 6.31 12.08 -6.03
N ARG A 214 6.49 13.31 -5.50
CA ARG A 214 7.31 14.36 -6.14
C ARG A 214 8.78 13.95 -6.31
N LYS A 215 9.31 13.16 -5.38
CA LYS A 215 10.69 12.70 -5.42
C LYS A 215 10.88 11.46 -6.31
N ASN A 216 9.83 11.00 -6.99
CA ASN A 216 9.83 9.76 -7.78
C ASN A 216 10.38 8.55 -6.99
N MET A 217 10.22 8.55 -5.67
CA MET A 217 10.58 7.43 -4.84
C MET A 217 9.49 6.38 -5.01
N GLY A 218 9.86 5.17 -5.43
CA GLY A 218 8.92 4.05 -5.49
C GLY A 218 8.23 3.90 -4.12
N THR A 219 6.94 4.19 -4.06
CA THR A 219 6.23 4.39 -2.80
C THR A 219 5.03 3.46 -2.75
N SER A 220 4.94 2.65 -1.69
CA SER A 220 3.72 1.89 -1.41
C SER A 220 2.69 2.78 -0.73
N LEU A 221 1.46 2.79 -1.23
CA LEU A 221 0.35 3.49 -0.58
C LEU A 221 0.06 2.97 0.83
N GLU A 222 0.40 1.71 1.10
CA GLU A 222 0.20 1.07 2.41
C GLU A 222 0.84 1.84 3.58
N LEU A 223 1.94 2.54 3.34
CA LEU A 223 2.62 3.33 4.37
C LEU A 223 1.79 4.51 4.87
N PHE A 224 0.90 5.01 4.03
CA PHE A 224 0.07 6.20 4.29
C PHE A 224 -1.38 5.82 4.62
N THR A 225 -1.71 4.52 4.62
CA THR A 225 -3.04 4.05 4.94
C THR A 225 -3.20 3.78 6.43
N GLY A 226 -4.40 4.04 6.92
CA GLY A 226 -4.94 3.50 8.15
C GLY A 226 -6.08 2.55 7.84
N GLN A 227 -6.59 1.86 8.84
CA GLN A 227 -7.71 0.94 8.71
C GLN A 227 -8.86 1.36 9.61
N LEU A 228 -10.07 1.39 9.05
CA LEU A 228 -11.29 1.75 9.75
C LEU A 228 -12.38 0.70 9.44
N ASP A 229 -12.64 -0.19 10.36
CA ASP A 229 -13.66 -1.25 10.30
C ASP A 229 -13.77 -1.94 8.93
N GLY A 230 -12.65 -2.44 8.43
CA GLY A 230 -12.57 -3.24 7.20
C GLY A 230 -12.36 -2.43 5.92
N MET A 231 -12.35 -1.10 5.97
CA MET A 231 -11.90 -0.26 4.87
C MET A 231 -10.53 0.35 5.19
N ASP A 232 -9.69 0.47 4.17
CA ASP A 232 -8.46 1.25 4.26
C ASP A 232 -8.77 2.71 3.92
N TYR A 233 -8.04 3.65 4.54
CA TYR A 233 -8.14 5.06 4.22
C TYR A 233 -6.76 5.71 4.13
N ILE A 234 -6.57 6.68 3.23
CA ILE A 234 -5.38 7.53 3.27
C ILE A 234 -5.51 8.46 4.46
N ARG A 235 -4.51 8.50 5.33
CA ARG A 235 -4.51 9.39 6.49
C ARG A 235 -4.57 10.83 6.01
N PRO A 236 -5.58 11.62 6.44
CA PRO A 236 -5.67 13.03 6.06
C PRO A 236 -4.47 13.80 6.58
N PRO A 237 -4.07 14.89 5.91
CA PRO A 237 -2.94 15.69 6.35
C PRO A 237 -3.27 16.38 7.67
N GLU A 238 -2.31 16.43 8.59
CA GLU A 238 -2.45 17.20 9.84
C GLU A 238 -2.64 18.69 9.55
N ASN A 239 -1.91 19.20 8.53
CA ASN A 239 -2.08 20.56 8.03
C ASN A 239 -2.92 20.57 6.75
N ALA A 240 -4.17 21.02 6.85
CA ALA A 240 -5.10 21.08 5.72
C ALA A 240 -4.61 22.00 4.57
N MET A 241 -3.69 22.93 4.82
CA MET A 241 -3.14 23.81 3.78
C MET A 241 -2.38 23.06 2.70
N ILE A 242 -1.91 21.86 2.98
CA ILE A 242 -1.25 20.96 2.02
C ILE A 242 -2.14 20.68 0.81
N LEU A 243 -3.44 20.63 0.97
CA LEU A 243 -4.38 20.40 -0.14
C LEU A 243 -4.24 21.46 -1.24
N TYR A 244 -3.90 22.69 -0.88
CA TYR A 244 -3.67 23.79 -1.84
C TYR A 244 -2.29 23.74 -2.51
N GLU A 245 -1.37 22.94 -1.96
CA GLU A 245 -0.03 22.74 -2.53
C GLU A 245 0.03 21.57 -3.51
N ILE A 246 -1.02 20.74 -3.56
CA ILE A 246 -1.12 19.62 -4.51
C ILE A 246 -1.23 20.20 -5.92
N ARG A 247 -0.29 19.81 -6.78
CA ARG A 247 -0.29 20.15 -8.19
C ARG A 247 -0.97 19.07 -9.01
N GLU A 248 -1.33 19.40 -10.24
CA GLU A 248 -1.93 18.42 -11.14
C GLU A 248 -1.00 17.22 -11.40
N GLU A 249 0.30 17.46 -11.55
CA GLU A 249 1.30 16.39 -11.75
C GLU A 249 1.39 15.45 -10.54
N ASP A 250 1.28 15.99 -9.32
CA ASP A 250 1.27 15.24 -8.07
C ASP A 250 0.04 14.31 -8.03
N LEU A 251 -1.12 14.87 -8.36
CA LEU A 251 -2.37 14.11 -8.43
C LEU A 251 -2.31 13.03 -9.51
N GLN A 252 -1.78 13.34 -10.69
CA GLN A 252 -1.58 12.35 -11.76
C GLN A 252 -0.65 11.21 -11.31
N ALA A 253 0.44 11.54 -10.59
CA ALA A 253 1.35 10.54 -10.05
C ALA A 253 0.64 9.63 -9.03
N PHE A 254 -0.15 10.23 -8.12
CA PHE A 254 -0.96 9.48 -7.15
C PHE A 254 -1.96 8.54 -7.84
N LEU A 255 -2.72 9.02 -8.82
CA LEU A 255 -3.72 8.21 -9.52
C LEU A 255 -3.09 7.07 -10.34
N ARG A 256 -1.90 7.31 -10.92
CA ARG A 256 -1.12 6.26 -11.59
C ARG A 256 -0.65 5.18 -10.60
N GLN A 257 -0.10 5.61 -9.46
CA GLN A 257 0.37 4.70 -8.40
C GLN A 257 -0.79 3.84 -7.88
N LEU A 258 -1.93 4.46 -7.60
CA LEU A 258 -3.15 3.80 -7.13
C LEU A 258 -3.63 2.72 -8.12
N SER A 259 -3.62 3.05 -9.42
CA SER A 259 -4.01 2.10 -10.47
C SER A 259 -2.98 0.98 -10.65
N ALA A 260 -1.69 1.29 -10.54
CA ALA A 260 -0.61 0.32 -10.72
C ALA A 260 -0.56 -0.72 -9.60
N GLU A 261 -0.82 -0.32 -8.35
CA GLU A 261 -0.82 -1.27 -7.22
C GLU A 261 -1.91 -2.34 -7.33
N GLY A 262 -3.06 -2.04 -7.97
CA GLY A 262 -4.15 -2.99 -8.16
C GLY A 262 -4.70 -3.63 -6.87
N ARG A 263 -4.33 -3.09 -5.71
CA ARG A 263 -4.66 -3.63 -4.39
C ARG A 263 -6.13 -3.53 -4.07
N TYR A 264 -6.78 -2.46 -4.53
CA TYR A 264 -8.16 -2.13 -4.20
C TYR A 264 -9.10 -2.45 -5.37
N ASP A 265 -10.26 -2.98 -5.05
CA ASP A 265 -11.32 -3.26 -6.01
C ASP A 265 -12.14 -1.99 -6.28
N ALA A 266 -12.31 -1.16 -5.24
CA ALA A 266 -12.95 0.14 -5.35
C ALA A 266 -12.17 1.23 -4.59
N VAL A 267 -12.29 2.48 -5.08
CA VAL A 267 -11.76 3.67 -4.43
C VAL A 267 -12.88 4.69 -4.29
N VAL A 268 -13.09 5.18 -3.09
CA VAL A 268 -14.06 6.23 -2.80
C VAL A 268 -13.32 7.52 -2.50
N PHE A 269 -13.51 8.50 -3.37
CA PHE A 269 -12.96 9.84 -3.20
C PHE A 269 -14.00 10.76 -2.58
N SER A 270 -13.65 11.43 -1.50
CA SER A 270 -14.40 12.54 -0.90
C SER A 270 -13.74 13.85 -1.35
N VAL A 271 -14.38 14.58 -2.26
CA VAL A 271 -13.82 15.81 -2.84
C VAL A 271 -14.61 17.00 -2.35
N GLY A 272 -14.21 17.56 -1.22
CA GLY A 272 -14.80 18.75 -0.60
C GLY A 272 -14.05 20.04 -0.94
N SER A 273 -12.82 19.91 -1.45
CA SER A 273 -11.97 21.02 -1.87
C SER A 273 -11.56 20.83 -3.32
N MET A 274 -11.64 21.89 -4.09
CA MET A 274 -11.23 21.89 -5.50
C MET A 274 -9.70 21.98 -5.59
N ILE A 275 -9.04 20.84 -5.32
CA ILE A 275 -7.59 20.72 -5.51
C ILE A 275 -7.23 20.80 -7.00
N CYS A 276 -6.00 21.23 -7.29
CA CYS A 276 -5.53 21.33 -8.67
C CYS A 276 -5.56 19.95 -9.34
N GLY A 277 -6.14 19.87 -10.55
CA GLY A 277 -6.28 18.61 -11.29
C GLY A 277 -7.47 17.74 -10.85
N CYS A 278 -8.35 18.17 -9.93
CA CYS A 278 -9.50 17.37 -9.46
C CYS A 278 -10.41 16.87 -10.60
N GLN A 279 -10.45 17.56 -11.74
CA GLN A 279 -11.16 17.12 -12.94
C GLN A 279 -10.70 15.74 -13.43
N LEU A 280 -9.46 15.34 -13.16
CA LEU A 280 -8.95 14.00 -13.48
C LEU A 280 -9.66 12.91 -12.69
N ILE A 281 -10.01 13.19 -11.42
CA ILE A 281 -10.76 12.25 -10.57
C ILE A 281 -12.19 12.12 -11.12
N PHE A 282 -12.85 13.25 -11.40
CA PHE A 282 -14.22 13.25 -11.91
C PHE A 282 -14.34 12.55 -13.29
N SER A 283 -13.37 12.77 -14.18
CA SER A 283 -13.40 12.18 -15.54
C SER A 283 -13.27 10.66 -15.51
N GLN A 284 -12.45 10.12 -14.59
CA GLN A 284 -12.21 8.70 -14.44
C GLN A 284 -13.26 7.99 -13.55
N ALA A 285 -14.05 8.75 -12.79
CA ALA A 285 -15.08 8.18 -11.95
C ALA A 285 -16.09 7.35 -12.75
N GLU A 286 -16.48 6.21 -12.21
CA GLU A 286 -17.60 5.43 -12.72
C GLU A 286 -18.93 6.04 -12.26
N ARG A 287 -18.95 6.57 -11.03
CA ARG A 287 -20.11 7.20 -10.41
C ARG A 287 -19.71 8.41 -9.59
N ILE A 288 -20.51 9.45 -9.63
CA ILE A 288 -20.36 10.67 -8.84
C ILE A 288 -21.62 10.86 -8.00
N LEU A 289 -21.48 10.91 -6.70
CA LEU A 289 -22.52 11.21 -5.74
C LEU A 289 -22.44 12.71 -5.41
N GLN A 290 -23.30 13.51 -5.99
CA GLN A 290 -23.38 14.95 -5.72
C GLN A 290 -24.34 15.18 -4.56
N ILE A 291 -23.80 15.68 -3.45
CA ILE A 291 -24.47 15.85 -2.18
C ILE A 291 -24.96 17.29 -2.04
N SER A 292 -26.18 17.48 -1.53
CA SER A 292 -26.72 18.80 -1.24
C SER A 292 -27.57 18.78 0.04
N GLY A 293 -27.72 19.93 0.65
CA GLY A 293 -28.75 20.15 1.67
C GLY A 293 -30.15 20.33 1.05
N GLY A 294 -31.17 20.27 1.91
CA GLY A 294 -32.58 20.45 1.50
C GLY A 294 -32.99 21.91 1.32
N ASP A 295 -32.21 22.87 1.82
CA ASP A 295 -32.54 24.31 1.73
C ASP A 295 -32.28 24.91 0.33
N LEU A 296 -32.81 26.10 0.10
CA LEU A 296 -32.71 26.77 -1.20
C LEU A 296 -31.26 27.04 -1.61
N CYS A 297 -30.43 27.56 -0.69
CA CYS A 297 -29.05 27.93 -1.00
C CYS A 297 -28.23 26.69 -1.38
N SER A 298 -28.37 25.60 -0.62
CA SER A 298 -27.72 24.30 -0.89
C SER A 298 -28.13 23.74 -2.25
N ARG A 299 -29.41 23.83 -2.63
CA ARG A 299 -29.87 23.38 -3.96
C ARG A 299 -29.33 24.25 -5.10
N CYS A 300 -29.24 25.57 -4.93
CA CYS A 300 -28.65 26.46 -5.93
C CYS A 300 -27.15 26.15 -6.11
N ALA A 301 -26.40 26.06 -5.02
CA ALA A 301 -24.97 25.69 -5.07
C ALA A 301 -24.75 24.32 -5.74
N ALA A 302 -25.57 23.33 -5.42
CA ALA A 302 -25.56 22.04 -6.07
C ALA A 302 -25.82 22.11 -7.57
N GLY A 303 -26.70 23.04 -8.01
CA GLY A 303 -26.95 23.30 -9.43
C GLY A 303 -25.70 23.80 -10.17
N GLU A 304 -24.97 24.73 -9.56
CA GLU A 304 -23.72 25.27 -10.11
C GLU A 304 -22.63 24.19 -10.17
N GLU A 305 -22.51 23.37 -9.13
CA GLU A 305 -21.57 22.26 -9.08
C GLU A 305 -21.86 21.21 -10.16
N VAL A 306 -23.14 20.85 -10.35
CA VAL A 306 -23.54 19.94 -11.44
C VAL A 306 -23.18 20.51 -12.81
N ALA A 307 -23.34 21.84 -13.00
CA ALA A 307 -22.92 22.47 -14.24
C ALA A 307 -21.41 22.40 -14.48
N PHE A 308 -20.62 22.44 -13.42
CA PHE A 308 -19.17 22.17 -13.48
C PHE A 308 -18.89 20.69 -13.80
N LEU A 309 -19.52 19.75 -13.09
CA LEU A 309 -19.32 18.31 -13.28
C LEU A 309 -19.64 17.87 -14.71
N LYS A 310 -20.65 18.45 -15.36
CA LYS A 310 -20.99 18.20 -16.79
C LYS A 310 -19.86 18.54 -17.76
N LYS A 311 -18.91 19.41 -17.36
CA LYS A 311 -17.69 19.69 -18.15
C LYS A 311 -16.59 18.65 -17.95
N CYS A 312 -16.66 17.89 -16.85
CA CYS A 312 -15.63 16.92 -16.48
C CYS A 312 -16.04 15.47 -16.84
N CYS A 313 -17.33 15.16 -16.85
CA CYS A 313 -17.84 13.81 -17.07
C CYS A 313 -19.24 13.82 -17.71
N SER A 314 -19.72 12.63 -18.15
CA SER A 314 -21.09 12.47 -18.64
C SER A 314 -22.11 12.59 -17.50
N GLU A 315 -23.29 13.20 -17.78
CA GLU A 315 -24.34 13.44 -16.79
C GLU A 315 -24.87 12.13 -16.16
N GLU A 316 -24.87 11.04 -16.91
CA GLU A 316 -25.32 9.72 -16.45
C GLU A 316 -24.58 9.20 -15.23
N LYS A 317 -23.32 9.64 -15.06
CA LYS A 317 -22.51 9.27 -13.91
C LYS A 317 -22.89 10.01 -12.63
N VAL A 318 -23.63 11.11 -12.72
CA VAL A 318 -23.94 12.00 -11.59
C VAL A 318 -25.27 11.62 -10.95
N THR A 319 -25.22 11.16 -9.71
CA THR A 319 -26.38 10.88 -8.88
C THR A 319 -26.51 11.98 -7.81
N LYS A 320 -27.65 12.67 -7.78
CA LYS A 320 -27.92 13.72 -6.79
C LYS A 320 -28.47 13.13 -5.51
N LEU A 321 -27.89 13.50 -4.37
CA LEU A 321 -28.32 13.10 -3.04
C LEU A 321 -28.66 14.33 -2.20
N VAL A 322 -29.87 14.37 -1.67
CA VAL A 322 -30.27 15.39 -0.69
C VAL A 322 -30.10 14.77 0.71
N VAL A 323 -29.33 15.45 1.55
CA VAL A 323 -28.99 14.99 2.89
C VAL A 323 -29.51 15.96 3.94
N SER A 324 -30.31 15.48 4.85
CA SER A 324 -30.86 16.27 5.97
C SER A 324 -29.92 16.35 7.19
N GLY A 325 -28.80 15.65 7.13
CA GLY A 325 -27.80 15.56 8.20
C GLY A 325 -27.65 14.13 8.73
N PHE A 326 -26.58 13.92 9.45
CA PHE A 326 -26.29 12.68 10.18
C PHE A 326 -26.34 12.98 11.69
N SER A 327 -26.98 12.12 12.44
CA SER A 327 -27.04 12.20 13.91
C SER A 327 -26.12 11.16 14.51
N GLY A 328 -25.68 11.43 15.73
CA GLY A 328 -24.91 10.52 16.56
C GLY A 328 -24.53 11.24 17.84
N ASP A 329 -24.64 10.58 18.98
CA ASP A 329 -24.41 11.19 20.29
C ASP A 329 -22.94 11.24 20.70
N LEU A 330 -22.17 10.25 20.23
CA LEU A 330 -20.75 10.10 20.58
C LEU A 330 -19.90 9.74 19.34
N PRO A 331 -18.68 10.26 19.24
CA PRO A 331 -17.73 9.85 18.20
C PRO A 331 -17.38 8.37 18.31
N GLY A 332 -17.19 7.71 17.18
CA GLY A 332 -16.73 6.33 17.11
C GLY A 332 -17.16 5.59 15.85
N VAL A 333 -16.55 4.44 15.63
CA VAL A 333 -16.81 3.58 14.45
C VAL A 333 -18.26 3.07 14.41
N HIS A 334 -18.92 2.94 15.54
CA HIS A 334 -20.33 2.54 15.64
C HIS A 334 -21.28 3.43 14.82
N LEU A 335 -20.90 4.69 14.59
CA LEU A 335 -21.69 5.60 13.75
C LEU A 335 -21.89 5.08 12.32
N LEU A 336 -20.91 4.37 11.76
CA LEU A 336 -21.04 3.77 10.43
C LEU A 336 -22.14 2.70 10.41
N HIS A 337 -22.24 1.91 11.48
CA HIS A 337 -23.32 0.94 11.63
C HIS A 337 -24.68 1.63 11.78
N GLU A 338 -24.80 2.64 12.65
CA GLU A 338 -26.02 3.40 12.86
C GLU A 338 -26.47 4.09 11.55
N TRP A 339 -25.56 4.78 10.87
CA TRP A 339 -25.84 5.45 9.62
C TRP A 339 -26.22 4.47 8.50
N SER A 340 -25.68 3.27 8.53
CA SER A 340 -26.03 2.25 7.54
C SER A 340 -27.46 1.78 7.63
N GLU A 341 -28.07 1.81 8.81
CA GLU A 341 -29.49 1.45 9.03
C GLU A 341 -30.44 2.64 8.74
N SER A 342 -29.92 3.82 8.56
CA SER A 342 -30.71 5.01 8.19
C SER A 342 -31.27 4.93 6.78
N GLU A 343 -32.23 5.81 6.46
CA GLU A 343 -32.77 5.98 5.10
C GLU A 343 -31.65 6.24 4.08
N MET A 344 -30.64 7.05 4.46
CA MET A 344 -29.49 7.33 3.62
C MET A 344 -28.64 6.08 3.37
N GLY A 345 -28.41 5.27 4.39
CA GLY A 345 -27.67 3.99 4.26
C GLY A 345 -28.39 3.04 3.32
N GLN A 346 -29.70 2.90 3.45
CA GLN A 346 -30.51 2.07 2.55
C GLN A 346 -30.44 2.59 1.11
N ARG A 347 -30.56 3.90 0.91
CA ARG A 347 -30.43 4.53 -0.41
C ARG A 347 -29.06 4.33 -1.03
N LEU A 348 -27.99 4.46 -0.24
CA LEU A 348 -26.62 4.17 -0.73
C LEU A 348 -26.46 2.70 -1.14
N ARG A 349 -26.97 1.73 -0.36
CA ARG A 349 -26.94 0.32 -0.75
C ARG A 349 -27.62 0.10 -2.11
N GLN A 350 -28.79 0.70 -2.34
CA GLN A 350 -29.49 0.61 -3.64
C GLN A 350 -28.65 1.20 -4.77
N ILE A 351 -28.10 2.41 -4.57
CA ILE A 351 -27.28 3.08 -5.58
C ILE A 351 -26.01 2.28 -5.90
N LEU A 352 -25.38 1.67 -4.89
CA LEU A 352 -24.15 0.91 -5.04
C LEU A 352 -24.39 -0.54 -5.49
N ASN A 353 -25.64 -0.96 -5.68
CA ASN A 353 -26.06 -2.35 -5.92
C ASN A 353 -25.47 -3.31 -4.86
N ALA A 354 -25.43 -2.84 -3.62
CA ALA A 354 -24.88 -3.52 -2.46
C ALA A 354 -26.01 -3.98 -1.54
N GLU A 355 -26.82 -4.94 -2.01
CA GLU A 355 -27.84 -5.62 -1.22
C GLU A 355 -27.25 -6.67 -0.26
#